data_189660617c050a4e0e3fbd1b4ae4f8b1
#
_entry.id   189660617c050a4e0e3fbd1b4ae4f8b1
#
_cell.length_a   1.000
_cell.length_b   1.000
_cell.length_c   1.000
_cell.angle_alpha   90.00
_cell.angle_beta   90.00
_cell.angle_gamma   90.00
#
_symmetry.space_group_name_H-M   'P 1'
#
loop_
_entity.id
_entity.type
_entity.pdbx_description
1 polymer ?
#
loop_
_entity_poly.entity_id
_entity_poly.type
_entity_poly.pdbx_seq_one_letter_code
_entity_poly.pdbx_strand_id
1 'polypeptide(L)'
;MQGPQGFDWRSKSGNIRAVELLGTGPLTETVEKTATGAILYDKAIINQISDERFTPEGWLHAEVLTGSLRSAGRGNTMYVGNVPRQFVLRHYRRGGLIGKLIRDTYVFSGADKTRSFREWRLLDKLAANNMRVPRPAAARYVQRGTFYTADIITIRIPDIVPLSQYIADNDPDEEFWRRCGEAIFEFHTVGVYHADMNAYNVQIDKDGLLWMLDFDKGALRSPGRWQQETLSRLHRSLMKIVDLDPRLNFRSGNWEQLLEGYFNASRSA
;
A
#
# COMPACT_ATOMS: atom_id res chain seq x y z
N MET A 1 -10.09 -19.31 38.31
CA MET A 1 -9.50 -19.60 37.01
C MET A 1 -9.68 -18.33 36.19
N GLN A 2 -8.60 -17.54 36.06
CA GLN A 2 -8.62 -16.33 35.24
C GLN A 2 -8.37 -16.77 33.80
N GLY A 3 -9.28 -16.38 32.88
CA GLY A 3 -9.10 -16.61 31.43
C GLY A 3 -7.93 -15.78 30.87
N PRO A 4 -7.36 -16.16 29.74
CA PRO A 4 -6.23 -15.46 29.14
C PRO A 4 -6.65 -14.02 28.78
N GLN A 5 -5.94 -13.06 29.35
CA GLN A 5 -6.10 -11.64 29.04
C GLN A 5 -5.75 -11.44 27.56
N GLY A 6 -6.69 -10.94 26.78
CA GLY A 6 -6.49 -10.56 25.40
C GLY A 6 -5.32 -9.57 25.29
N PHE A 7 -4.41 -9.84 24.39
CA PHE A 7 -3.23 -9.04 24.13
C PHE A 7 -3.66 -7.67 23.60
N ASP A 8 -3.59 -6.64 24.45
CA ASP A 8 -3.88 -5.24 24.06
C ASP A 8 -2.70 -4.66 23.29
N TRP A 9 -2.76 -4.75 21.96
CA TRP A 9 -1.80 -4.16 21.02
C TRP A 9 -1.76 -2.62 21.09
N ARG A 10 -2.75 -1.96 21.72
CA ARG A 10 -2.81 -0.49 21.89
C ARG A 10 -1.78 0.02 22.90
N SER A 11 -1.18 -0.83 23.70
CA SER A 11 -0.28 -0.42 24.79
C SER A 11 1.21 -0.34 24.43
N LYS A 12 1.64 -0.67 23.21
CA LYS A 12 3.05 -0.53 22.81
C LYS A 12 3.33 0.86 22.24
N SER A 13 3.94 1.70 23.06
CA SER A 13 4.31 3.10 22.85
C SER A 13 5.22 3.43 21.63
N GLY A 14 5.63 2.45 20.81
CA GLY A 14 6.38 2.67 19.56
C GLY A 14 5.50 3.05 18.37
N ASN A 15 4.22 2.66 18.39
CA ASN A 15 3.30 2.83 17.25
C ASN A 15 2.73 4.25 17.12
N ILE A 16 2.80 5.07 18.17
CA ILE A 16 2.22 6.41 18.22
C ILE A 16 2.92 7.36 17.23
N ARG A 17 4.24 7.29 17.08
CA ARG A 17 4.98 8.23 16.22
C ARG A 17 4.72 8.07 14.73
N ALA A 18 4.63 6.86 14.19
CA ALA A 18 4.34 6.67 12.75
C ALA A 18 2.89 7.05 12.44
N VAL A 19 1.94 6.66 13.29
CA VAL A 19 0.53 6.99 13.17
C VAL A 19 0.29 8.49 13.40
N GLU A 20 0.96 9.14 14.35
CA GLU A 20 0.88 10.60 14.59
C GLU A 20 1.41 11.41 13.41
N LEU A 21 2.50 10.99 12.76
CA LEU A 21 3.03 11.63 11.56
C LEU A 21 2.07 11.51 10.38
N LEU A 22 1.30 10.42 10.32
CA LEU A 22 0.32 10.19 9.27
C LEU A 22 -1.01 10.93 9.53
N GLY A 23 -1.29 11.34 10.79
CA GLY A 23 -2.55 11.96 11.21
C GLY A 23 -3.71 10.95 11.28
N THR A 24 -4.50 11.02 12.36
CA THR A 24 -5.59 10.09 12.69
C THR A 24 -6.96 10.74 12.53
N GLY A 25 -7.45 10.97 11.39
CA GLY A 25 -8.80 11.52 11.21
C GLY A 25 -9.26 11.33 9.78
N PRO A 26 -10.57 11.41 9.51
CA PRO A 26 -11.07 11.38 8.15
C PRO A 26 -10.47 12.56 7.38
N LEU A 27 -10.05 12.29 6.15
CA LEU A 27 -9.55 13.32 5.25
C LEU A 27 -10.70 14.23 4.79
N THR A 28 -10.37 15.49 4.57
CA THR A 28 -11.32 16.41 3.93
C THR A 28 -11.12 16.34 2.42
N GLU A 29 -11.95 15.54 1.75
CA GLU A 29 -11.92 15.43 0.29
C GLU A 29 -12.18 16.78 -0.37
N THR A 30 -11.22 17.29 -1.12
CA THR A 30 -11.35 18.49 -1.95
C THR A 30 -11.03 18.13 -3.39
N VAL A 31 -11.91 18.53 -4.32
CA VAL A 31 -11.69 18.32 -5.76
C VAL A 31 -11.55 19.66 -6.45
N GLU A 32 -10.42 19.88 -7.11
CA GLU A 32 -10.17 21.05 -7.96
C GLU A 32 -10.13 20.64 -9.42
N LYS A 33 -10.92 21.32 -10.26
CA LYS A 33 -10.87 21.14 -11.72
C LYS A 33 -9.65 21.83 -12.28
N THR A 34 -8.94 21.16 -13.19
CA THR A 34 -7.84 21.73 -13.97
C THR A 34 -8.27 21.90 -15.43
N ALA A 35 -7.42 22.50 -16.25
CA ALA A 35 -7.72 22.68 -17.69
C ALA A 35 -7.94 21.35 -18.42
N THR A 36 -7.34 20.26 -17.94
CA THR A 36 -7.37 18.96 -18.63
C THR A 36 -7.86 17.81 -17.77
N GLY A 37 -8.35 18.07 -16.55
CA GLY A 37 -8.77 16.99 -15.65
C GLY A 37 -9.22 17.50 -14.29
N ALA A 38 -8.79 16.82 -13.23
CA ALA A 38 -9.01 17.27 -11.87
C ALA A 38 -7.97 16.71 -10.90
N ILE A 39 -7.84 17.38 -9.77
CA ILE A 39 -7.02 16.98 -8.63
C ILE A 39 -7.95 16.77 -7.43
N LEU A 40 -7.82 15.62 -6.79
CA LEU A 40 -8.45 15.25 -5.53
C LEU A 40 -7.38 15.29 -4.44
N TYR A 41 -7.60 15.99 -3.33
CA TYR A 41 -6.60 16.10 -2.27
C TYR A 41 -7.20 16.45 -0.91
N ASP A 42 -6.39 16.29 0.14
CA ASP A 42 -6.70 16.76 1.49
C ASP A 42 -5.95 18.07 1.79
N LYS A 43 -6.69 19.16 2.03
CA LYS A 43 -6.13 20.49 2.37
C LYS A 43 -5.34 20.50 3.67
N ALA A 44 -5.62 19.59 4.61
CA ALA A 44 -4.87 19.48 5.86
C ALA A 44 -3.46 18.89 5.65
N ILE A 45 -3.27 18.14 4.55
CA ILE A 45 -1.98 17.54 4.19
C ILE A 45 -1.21 18.44 3.24
N ILE A 46 -1.87 18.91 2.17
CA ILE A 46 -1.31 19.79 1.15
C ILE A 46 -2.23 21.00 1.02
N ASN A 47 -1.81 22.14 1.54
CA ASN A 47 -2.63 23.36 1.61
C ASN A 47 -3.02 23.89 0.22
N GLN A 48 -2.07 23.89 -0.72
CA GLN A 48 -2.28 24.28 -2.12
C GLN A 48 -1.63 23.26 -3.03
N ILE A 49 -2.35 22.89 -4.09
CA ILE A 49 -1.89 21.92 -5.07
C ILE A 49 -2.08 22.44 -6.49
N SER A 50 -1.14 22.09 -7.37
CA SER A 50 -1.22 22.36 -8.81
C SER A 50 -0.76 21.14 -9.59
N ASP A 51 -0.97 21.15 -10.92
CA ASP A 51 -0.48 20.09 -11.81
C ASP A 51 1.04 19.86 -11.70
N GLU A 52 1.81 20.89 -11.38
CA GLU A 52 3.27 20.81 -11.21
C GLU A 52 3.68 19.88 -10.08
N ARG A 53 2.86 19.77 -9.00
CA ARG A 53 3.13 18.87 -7.87
C ARG A 53 3.12 17.38 -8.26
N PHE A 54 2.62 17.05 -9.43
CA PHE A 54 2.64 15.68 -9.98
C PHE A 54 3.82 15.42 -10.91
N THR A 55 4.81 16.30 -10.91
CA THR A 55 6.11 16.13 -11.58
C THR A 55 7.25 16.34 -10.60
N PRO A 56 8.45 15.77 -10.86
CA PRO A 56 9.61 15.97 -9.98
C PRO A 56 9.98 17.44 -9.81
N GLU A 57 9.85 18.21 -10.89
CA GLU A 57 10.24 19.63 -10.97
C GLU A 57 9.38 20.52 -10.05
N GLY A 58 8.17 20.07 -9.72
CA GLY A 58 7.29 20.78 -8.77
C GLY A 58 7.73 20.68 -7.30
N TRP A 59 8.85 20.01 -7.01
CA TRP A 59 9.36 19.80 -5.64
C TRP A 59 10.79 20.28 -5.53
N LEU A 60 11.15 20.87 -4.37
CA LEU A 60 12.53 21.28 -4.08
C LEU A 60 13.50 20.09 -4.06
N HIS A 61 13.00 18.92 -3.63
CA HIS A 61 13.75 17.68 -3.64
C HIS A 61 12.88 16.57 -4.22
N ALA A 62 13.41 15.85 -5.19
CA ALA A 62 12.82 14.66 -5.78
C ALA A 62 13.90 13.61 -6.01
N GLU A 63 13.68 12.40 -5.50
CA GLU A 63 14.58 11.26 -5.62
C GLU A 63 13.85 10.08 -6.23
N VAL A 64 14.40 9.55 -7.34
CA VAL A 64 13.86 8.36 -7.98
C VAL A 64 14.18 7.14 -7.13
N LEU A 65 13.15 6.37 -6.77
CA LEU A 65 13.34 5.10 -6.08
C LEU A 65 14.06 4.09 -7.00
N THR A 66 15.29 3.75 -6.61
CA THR A 66 16.12 2.75 -7.30
C THR A 66 16.31 1.52 -6.40
N GLY A 67 16.50 0.34 -6.98
CA GLY A 67 16.82 -0.89 -6.24
C GLY A 67 15.62 -1.73 -5.83
N SER A 68 15.74 -2.47 -4.73
CA SER A 68 14.77 -3.45 -4.20
C SER A 68 13.43 -2.84 -3.76
N LEU A 69 13.40 -1.53 -3.50
CA LEU A 69 12.19 -0.75 -3.25
C LEU A 69 11.33 -0.54 -4.50
N ARG A 70 11.79 -1.00 -5.66
CA ARG A 70 10.91 -1.13 -6.84
C ARG A 70 9.82 -2.13 -6.51
N SER A 71 8.66 -1.64 -6.05
CA SER A 71 7.45 -2.44 -6.18
C SER A 71 7.38 -2.95 -7.63
N ALA A 72 6.89 -4.16 -7.84
CA ALA A 72 6.85 -4.83 -9.14
C ALA A 72 6.11 -4.05 -10.25
N GLY A 73 5.55 -2.87 -9.93
CA GLY A 73 5.00 -1.90 -10.86
C GLY A 73 6.10 -1.04 -11.47
N ARG A 74 6.36 -1.21 -12.75
CA ARG A 74 7.33 -0.52 -13.61
C ARG A 74 7.03 0.98 -13.79
N GLY A 75 6.64 1.70 -12.74
CA GLY A 75 6.38 3.13 -12.74
C GLY A 75 7.56 3.91 -12.14
N ASN A 76 7.70 5.17 -12.53
CA ASN A 76 8.57 6.10 -11.81
C ASN A 76 7.90 6.41 -10.47
N THR A 77 8.27 5.71 -9.42
CA THR A 77 7.94 6.05 -8.05
C THR A 77 9.07 6.91 -7.52
N MET A 78 8.74 8.03 -6.91
CA MET A 78 9.72 9.00 -6.43
C MET A 78 9.39 9.40 -5.00
N TYR A 79 10.43 9.62 -4.19
CA TYR A 79 10.31 10.39 -2.97
C TYR A 79 10.39 11.87 -3.32
N VAL A 80 9.45 12.66 -2.82
CA VAL A 80 9.38 14.10 -3.06
C VAL A 80 9.12 14.85 -1.75
N GLY A 81 9.57 16.13 -1.70
CA GLY A 81 9.44 16.96 -0.51
C GLY A 81 10.53 16.71 0.52
N ASN A 82 10.46 17.46 1.65
CA ASN A 82 11.48 17.49 2.68
C ASN A 82 10.97 16.97 4.02
N VAL A 83 11.90 16.53 4.88
CA VAL A 83 11.64 16.29 6.30
C VAL A 83 11.04 17.57 6.92
N PRO A 84 10.02 17.48 7.80
CA PRO A 84 9.52 16.25 8.43
C PRO A 84 8.49 15.46 7.60
N ARG A 85 7.97 16.02 6.49
CA ARG A 85 6.91 15.35 5.71
C ARG A 85 7.37 15.10 4.27
N GLN A 86 7.81 13.88 4.00
CA GLN A 86 8.11 13.41 2.66
C GLN A 86 6.90 12.68 2.07
N PHE A 87 6.80 12.69 0.74
CA PHE A 87 5.75 12.05 -0.01
C PHE A 87 6.31 11.02 -0.99
N VAL A 88 5.45 10.14 -1.42
CA VAL A 88 5.68 9.20 -2.53
C VAL A 88 4.79 9.64 -3.68
N LEU A 89 5.40 10.08 -4.77
CA LEU A 89 4.74 10.36 -6.03
C LEU A 89 4.80 9.13 -6.92
N ARG A 90 3.65 8.66 -7.39
CA ARG A 90 3.54 7.50 -8.29
C ARG A 90 2.68 7.81 -9.49
N HIS A 91 3.24 7.59 -10.70
CA HIS A 91 2.52 7.61 -11.96
C HIS A 91 2.00 6.21 -12.29
N TYR A 92 0.71 6.12 -12.67
CA TYR A 92 0.10 4.83 -13.03
C TYR A 92 0.56 4.37 -14.41
N ARG A 93 1.02 3.12 -14.49
CA ARG A 93 1.42 2.49 -15.75
C ARG A 93 0.72 1.15 -15.94
N ARG A 94 0.46 0.80 -17.20
CA ARG A 94 -0.03 -0.54 -17.53
C ARG A 94 1.13 -1.53 -17.48
N GLY A 95 0.92 -2.66 -16.79
CA GLY A 95 1.79 -3.83 -16.87
C GLY A 95 1.42 -4.74 -18.06
N GLY A 96 2.29 -5.71 -18.36
CA GLY A 96 2.03 -6.74 -19.37
C GLY A 96 2.34 -6.35 -20.81
N LEU A 97 1.97 -7.25 -21.77
CA LEU A 97 2.24 -7.09 -23.21
C LEU A 97 1.57 -5.85 -23.81
N ILE A 98 0.35 -5.51 -23.38
CA ILE A 98 -0.39 -4.31 -23.81
C ILE A 98 0.32 -3.03 -23.36
N GLY A 99 1.03 -3.05 -22.22
CA GLY A 99 1.82 -1.92 -21.72
C GLY A 99 3.05 -1.57 -22.58
N LYS A 100 3.41 -2.40 -23.56
CA LYS A 100 4.49 -2.06 -24.50
C LYS A 100 4.05 -1.03 -25.56
N LEU A 101 2.77 -0.99 -25.91
CA LEU A 101 2.20 -0.08 -26.90
C LEU A 101 1.49 1.13 -26.27
N ILE A 102 0.81 0.93 -25.13
CA ILE A 102 0.02 1.96 -24.44
C ILE A 102 0.41 1.93 -22.97
N ARG A 103 1.46 2.68 -22.60
CA ARG A 103 2.15 2.53 -21.30
C ARG A 103 1.38 3.08 -20.10
N ASP A 104 0.61 4.17 -20.26
CA ASP A 104 0.10 4.97 -19.15
C ASP A 104 -1.32 5.51 -19.33
N THR A 105 -2.00 5.20 -20.43
CA THR A 105 -3.33 5.73 -20.72
C THR A 105 -4.45 4.72 -20.46
N TYR A 106 -5.56 5.20 -19.94
CA TYR A 106 -6.76 4.44 -19.58
C TYR A 106 -7.98 5.05 -20.22
N VAL A 107 -9.01 4.25 -20.51
CA VAL A 107 -10.29 4.75 -21.05
C VAL A 107 -11.00 5.55 -19.95
N PHE A 108 -11.39 6.80 -20.24
CA PHE A 108 -12.10 7.66 -19.32
C PHE A 108 -13.60 7.32 -19.31
N SER A 109 -14.13 7.07 -18.15
CA SER A 109 -15.55 6.78 -17.93
C SER A 109 -16.15 7.58 -16.75
N GLY A 110 -15.52 8.71 -16.43
CA GLY A 110 -15.88 9.61 -15.35
C GLY A 110 -14.77 9.74 -14.29
N ALA A 111 -14.70 10.91 -13.64
CA ALA A 111 -13.66 11.25 -12.67
C ALA A 111 -13.56 10.23 -11.53
N ASP A 112 -14.70 9.86 -10.94
CA ASP A 112 -14.78 8.94 -9.79
C ASP A 112 -14.35 7.51 -10.14
N LYS A 113 -14.33 7.16 -11.43
CA LYS A 113 -13.90 5.86 -11.92
C LYS A 113 -12.43 5.82 -12.30
N THR A 114 -11.71 6.96 -12.23
CA THR A 114 -10.28 6.99 -12.48
C THR A 114 -9.53 6.20 -11.41
N ARG A 115 -8.41 5.59 -11.78
CA ARG A 115 -7.64 4.71 -10.89
C ARG A 115 -7.12 5.47 -9.67
N SER A 116 -6.59 6.67 -9.89
CA SER A 116 -6.04 7.52 -8.83
C SER A 116 -7.10 7.96 -7.82
N PHE A 117 -8.29 8.39 -8.26
CA PHE A 117 -9.36 8.80 -7.35
C PHE A 117 -9.93 7.63 -6.57
N ARG A 118 -10.09 6.46 -7.22
CA ARG A 118 -10.54 5.24 -6.54
C ARG A 118 -9.56 4.77 -5.48
N GLU A 119 -8.25 4.76 -5.79
CA GLU A 119 -7.23 4.35 -4.84
C GLU A 119 -7.11 5.35 -3.70
N TRP A 120 -7.15 6.65 -3.98
CA TRP A 120 -7.12 7.69 -2.95
C TRP A 120 -8.25 7.49 -1.93
N ARG A 121 -9.49 7.34 -2.40
CA ARG A 121 -10.67 7.13 -1.54
C ARG A 121 -10.64 5.79 -0.79
N LEU A 122 -10.07 4.76 -1.39
CA LEU A 122 -9.89 3.49 -0.69
C LEU A 122 -8.88 3.65 0.43
N LEU A 123 -7.72 4.23 0.16
CA LEU A 123 -6.68 4.49 1.17
C LEU A 123 -7.19 5.38 2.30
N ASP A 124 -7.98 6.42 1.99
CA ASP A 124 -8.63 7.26 3.01
C ASP A 124 -9.50 6.44 3.96
N LYS A 125 -10.39 5.62 3.41
CA LYS A 125 -11.26 4.73 4.22
C LYS A 125 -10.46 3.76 5.06
N LEU A 126 -9.38 3.20 4.52
CA LEU A 126 -8.52 2.26 5.24
C LEU A 126 -7.76 2.95 6.37
N ALA A 127 -7.18 4.12 6.11
CA ALA A 127 -6.48 4.91 7.10
C ALA A 127 -7.41 5.37 8.24
N ALA A 128 -8.67 5.78 7.91
CA ALA A 128 -9.70 6.13 8.89
C ALA A 128 -10.10 4.94 9.79
N ASN A 129 -9.91 3.70 9.31
CA ASN A 129 -10.10 2.47 10.10
C ASN A 129 -8.80 1.97 10.74
N ASN A 130 -7.79 2.83 10.88
CA ASN A 130 -6.48 2.53 11.47
C ASN A 130 -5.72 1.36 10.81
N MET A 131 -6.05 1.06 9.55
CA MET A 131 -5.30 0.06 8.78
C MET A 131 -3.91 0.60 8.42
N ARG A 132 -2.91 -0.27 8.45
CA ARG A 132 -1.53 0.08 8.10
C ARG A 132 -1.35 0.18 6.59
N VAL A 133 -1.73 1.33 6.05
CA VAL A 133 -1.63 1.71 4.64
C VAL A 133 -1.04 3.10 4.49
N PRO A 134 -0.48 3.49 3.34
CA PRO A 134 -0.05 4.86 3.12
C PRO A 134 -1.24 5.81 3.20
N ARG A 135 -1.09 6.93 3.92
CA ARG A 135 -2.12 7.96 3.92
C ARG A 135 -2.09 8.73 2.59
N PRO A 136 -3.21 8.81 1.86
CA PRO A 136 -3.25 9.52 0.60
C PRO A 136 -3.24 11.04 0.84
N ALA A 137 -2.42 11.76 0.06
CA ALA A 137 -2.34 13.21 0.12
C ALA A 137 -3.05 13.87 -1.05
N ALA A 138 -2.77 13.41 -2.28
CA ALA A 138 -3.40 13.90 -3.48
C ALA A 138 -3.48 12.83 -4.58
N ALA A 139 -4.41 13.00 -5.51
CA ALA A 139 -4.57 12.20 -6.70
C ALA A 139 -4.94 13.08 -7.88
N ARG A 140 -4.44 12.78 -9.07
CA ARG A 140 -4.73 13.52 -10.30
C ARG A 140 -5.12 12.57 -11.42
N TYR A 141 -6.01 13.02 -12.29
CA TYR A 141 -6.11 12.51 -13.64
C TYR A 141 -6.00 13.65 -14.66
N VAL A 142 -5.40 13.35 -15.81
CA VAL A 142 -5.31 14.24 -16.96
C VAL A 142 -5.98 13.56 -18.16
N GLN A 143 -7.06 14.12 -18.65
CA GLN A 143 -7.85 13.57 -19.76
C GLN A 143 -7.37 14.13 -21.11
N ARG A 144 -7.23 13.26 -22.09
CA ARG A 144 -6.96 13.60 -23.49
C ARG A 144 -7.92 12.82 -24.38
N GLY A 145 -8.96 13.47 -24.86
CA GLY A 145 -10.04 12.82 -25.60
C GLY A 145 -10.76 11.77 -24.75
N THR A 146 -10.81 10.53 -25.22
CA THR A 146 -11.42 9.40 -24.53
C THR A 146 -10.49 8.67 -23.55
N PHE A 147 -9.23 9.14 -23.41
CA PHE A 147 -8.23 8.52 -22.55
C PHE A 147 -7.81 9.46 -21.41
N TYR A 148 -7.22 8.88 -20.37
CA TYR A 148 -6.61 9.65 -19.29
C TYR A 148 -5.32 9.00 -18.78
N THR A 149 -4.45 9.81 -18.21
CA THR A 149 -3.33 9.40 -17.36
C THR A 149 -3.66 9.70 -15.90
N ALA A 150 -2.97 9.07 -14.96
CA ALA A 150 -3.25 9.23 -13.53
C ALA A 150 -1.96 9.22 -12.70
N ASP A 151 -2.02 9.95 -11.59
CA ASP A 151 -0.96 10.05 -10.59
C ASP A 151 -1.55 10.01 -9.17
N ILE A 152 -0.78 9.54 -8.21
CA ILE A 152 -1.14 9.59 -6.79
C ILE A 152 0.07 10.04 -5.96
N ILE A 153 -0.21 10.84 -4.93
CA ILE A 153 0.76 11.26 -3.92
C ILE A 153 0.27 10.72 -2.58
N THR A 154 1.13 9.98 -1.90
CA THR A 154 0.88 9.46 -0.54
C THR A 154 1.96 9.97 0.41
N ILE A 155 1.66 10.02 1.72
CA ILE A 155 2.68 10.31 2.73
C ILE A 155 3.64 9.12 2.77
N ARG A 156 4.95 9.41 2.78
CA ARG A 156 6.00 8.40 2.94
C ARG A 156 5.89 7.77 4.32
N ILE A 157 5.88 6.46 4.38
CA ILE A 157 6.05 5.70 5.61
C ILE A 157 7.57 5.51 5.80
N PRO A 158 8.16 6.02 6.90
CA PRO A 158 9.59 5.86 7.13
C PRO A 158 9.93 4.41 7.50
N ASP A 159 11.16 4.01 7.21
CA ASP A 159 11.79 2.78 7.70
C ASP A 159 11.00 1.49 7.43
N ILE A 160 10.28 1.44 6.31
CA ILE A 160 9.65 0.21 5.82
C ILE A 160 10.50 -0.43 4.73
N VAL A 161 10.55 -1.76 4.74
CA VAL A 161 11.22 -2.56 3.72
C VAL A 161 10.27 -3.63 3.17
N PRO A 162 10.36 -3.99 1.88
CA PRO A 162 9.57 -5.10 1.33
C PRO A 162 9.79 -6.39 2.11
N LEU A 163 8.73 -7.18 2.30
CA LEU A 163 8.85 -8.51 2.92
C LEU A 163 9.92 -9.36 2.23
N SER A 164 10.06 -9.26 0.90
CA SER A 164 11.12 -9.90 0.13
C SER A 164 12.53 -9.49 0.59
N GLN A 165 12.76 -8.21 0.92
CA GLN A 165 14.03 -7.71 1.44
C GLN A 165 14.19 -8.11 2.91
N TYR A 166 13.11 -8.01 3.70
CA TYR A 166 13.15 -8.36 5.10
C TYR A 166 13.62 -9.80 5.34
N ILE A 167 13.10 -10.78 4.56
CA ILE A 167 13.51 -12.19 4.63
C ILE A 167 14.87 -12.46 3.99
N ALA A 168 15.42 -11.54 3.19
CA ALA A 168 16.78 -11.63 2.70
C ALA A 168 17.80 -11.23 3.77
N ASP A 169 17.44 -10.23 4.57
CA ASP A 169 18.34 -9.66 5.57
C ASP A 169 18.18 -10.29 6.97
N ASN A 170 17.09 -11.02 7.21
CA ASN A 170 16.73 -11.60 8.51
C ASN A 170 16.26 -13.05 8.35
N ASP A 171 16.36 -13.85 9.43
CA ASP A 171 15.69 -15.16 9.56
C ASP A 171 14.54 -15.04 10.57
N PRO A 172 13.33 -14.62 10.13
CA PRO A 172 12.21 -14.35 11.03
C PRO A 172 11.72 -15.62 11.73
N ASP A 173 11.42 -15.48 13.03
CA ASP A 173 10.89 -16.56 13.85
C ASP A 173 9.42 -16.90 13.52
N GLU A 174 8.92 -17.95 14.14
CA GLU A 174 7.53 -18.40 13.97
C GLU A 174 6.51 -17.34 14.37
N GLU A 175 6.80 -16.59 15.43
CA GLU A 175 5.91 -15.56 15.93
C GLU A 175 5.75 -14.38 14.96
N PHE A 176 6.82 -14.01 14.26
CA PHE A 176 6.75 -13.02 13.18
C PHE A 176 5.76 -13.46 12.10
N TRP A 177 5.83 -14.74 11.68
CA TRP A 177 4.94 -15.26 10.62
C TRP A 177 3.48 -15.33 11.09
N ARG A 178 3.22 -15.72 12.35
CA ARG A 178 1.86 -15.68 12.94
C ARG A 178 1.31 -14.26 12.93
N ARG A 179 2.10 -13.26 13.38
CA ARG A 179 1.69 -11.85 13.34
C ARG A 179 1.42 -11.34 11.92
N CYS A 180 2.19 -11.79 10.92
CA CYS A 180 1.88 -11.49 9.52
C CYS A 180 0.50 -12.03 9.11
N GLY A 181 0.18 -13.25 9.53
CA GLY A 181 -1.13 -13.87 9.30
C GLY A 181 -2.28 -13.09 9.96
N GLU A 182 -2.13 -12.72 11.22
CA GLU A 182 -3.10 -11.90 11.97
C GLU A 182 -3.33 -10.55 11.27
N ALA A 183 -2.26 -9.86 10.89
CA ALA A 183 -2.37 -8.58 10.19
C ALA A 183 -3.11 -8.72 8.84
N ILE A 184 -2.86 -9.78 8.07
CA ILE A 184 -3.59 -10.04 6.83
C ILE A 184 -5.07 -10.32 7.12
N PHE A 185 -5.37 -11.04 8.19
CA PHE A 185 -6.75 -11.29 8.60
C PHE A 185 -7.48 -9.99 8.95
N GLU A 186 -6.83 -9.05 9.68
CA GLU A 186 -7.38 -7.71 9.96
C GLU A 186 -7.81 -6.99 8.68
N PHE A 187 -6.96 -6.99 7.64
CA PHE A 187 -7.33 -6.43 6.33
C PHE A 187 -8.53 -7.14 5.71
N HIS A 188 -8.58 -8.46 5.79
CA HIS A 188 -9.69 -9.23 5.24
C HIS A 188 -11.01 -9.03 6.01
N THR A 189 -10.96 -8.78 7.32
CA THR A 189 -12.14 -8.50 8.17
C THR A 189 -12.81 -7.19 7.76
N VAL A 190 -12.03 -6.17 7.43
CA VAL A 190 -12.52 -4.89 6.90
C VAL A 190 -13.01 -5.04 5.44
N GLY A 191 -12.82 -6.20 4.83
CA GLY A 191 -13.22 -6.50 3.45
C GLY A 191 -12.22 -6.02 2.40
N VAL A 192 -10.97 -5.79 2.76
CA VAL A 192 -9.94 -5.26 1.86
C VAL A 192 -9.48 -6.31 0.86
N TYR A 193 -9.94 -6.18 -0.39
CA TYR A 193 -9.40 -6.92 -1.52
C TYR A 193 -8.18 -6.21 -2.09
N HIS A 194 -7.01 -6.80 -1.97
CA HIS A 194 -5.78 -6.33 -2.58
C HIS A 194 -5.52 -7.08 -3.90
N ALA A 195 -5.62 -6.39 -5.03
CA ALA A 195 -5.56 -7.03 -6.35
C ALA A 195 -4.19 -7.61 -6.69
N ASP A 196 -3.11 -7.12 -6.08
CA ASP A 196 -1.73 -7.55 -6.33
C ASP A 196 -0.94 -7.76 -5.02
N MET A 197 -1.50 -8.54 -4.10
CA MET A 197 -0.81 -8.90 -2.86
C MET A 197 0.38 -9.81 -3.16
N ASN A 198 1.58 -9.31 -2.91
CA ASN A 198 2.84 -10.00 -3.17
C ASN A 198 3.92 -9.57 -2.17
N ALA A 199 5.07 -10.25 -2.15
CA ALA A 199 6.16 -10.00 -1.21
C ALA A 199 6.83 -8.61 -1.35
N TYR A 200 6.57 -7.88 -2.44
CA TYR A 200 7.08 -6.52 -2.64
C TYR A 200 6.09 -5.46 -2.16
N ASN A 201 4.77 -5.74 -2.19
CA ASN A 201 3.73 -4.82 -1.77
C ASN A 201 3.38 -4.97 -0.27
N VAL A 202 3.72 -6.13 0.32
CA VAL A 202 3.76 -6.31 1.77
C VAL A 202 5.08 -5.73 2.27
N GLN A 203 5.00 -4.80 3.22
CA GLN A 203 6.16 -4.11 3.80
C GLN A 203 6.22 -4.38 5.30
N ILE A 204 7.42 -4.37 5.83
CA ILE A 204 7.68 -4.57 7.27
C ILE A 204 8.37 -3.32 7.78
N ASP A 205 7.88 -2.76 8.88
CA ASP A 205 8.54 -1.64 9.55
C ASP A 205 9.60 -2.12 10.56
N LYS A 206 10.30 -1.16 11.16
CA LYS A 206 11.34 -1.43 12.16
C LYS A 206 10.85 -2.18 13.41
N ASP A 207 9.55 -2.15 13.69
CA ASP A 207 8.90 -2.82 14.82
C ASP A 207 8.36 -4.21 14.41
N GLY A 208 8.60 -4.65 13.18
CA GLY A 208 8.15 -5.92 12.61
C GLY A 208 6.66 -5.93 12.27
N LEU A 209 6.03 -4.76 12.11
CA LEU A 209 4.62 -4.65 11.77
C LEU A 209 4.42 -4.62 10.25
N LEU A 210 3.35 -5.29 9.82
CA LEU A 210 3.01 -5.41 8.40
C LEU A 210 2.23 -4.19 7.91
N TRP A 211 2.68 -3.61 6.79
CA TRP A 211 2.04 -2.57 6.02
C TRP A 211 1.67 -3.08 4.63
N MET A 212 0.57 -2.62 4.05
CA MET A 212 0.22 -2.91 2.65
C MET A 212 0.32 -1.67 1.78
N LEU A 213 1.01 -1.81 0.64
CA LEU A 213 1.18 -0.75 -0.36
C LEU A 213 0.55 -1.14 -1.70
N ASP A 214 0.34 -0.15 -2.56
CA ASP A 214 -0.14 -0.31 -3.94
C ASP A 214 -1.55 -0.91 -4.06
N PHE A 215 -2.54 -0.13 -3.69
CA PHE A 215 -3.96 -0.50 -3.79
C PHE A 215 -4.57 -0.25 -5.18
N ASP A 216 -3.75 -0.16 -6.23
CA ASP A 216 -4.27 -0.09 -7.59
C ASP A 216 -5.16 -1.30 -7.89
N LYS A 217 -6.40 -1.04 -8.33
CA LYS A 217 -7.49 -2.02 -8.45
C LYS A 217 -7.93 -2.68 -7.13
N GLY A 218 -7.48 -2.17 -5.98
CA GLY A 218 -8.02 -2.56 -4.68
C GLY A 218 -9.50 -2.19 -4.55
N ALA A 219 -10.21 -2.88 -3.67
CA ALA A 219 -11.62 -2.64 -3.40
C ALA A 219 -12.02 -3.17 -2.02
N LEU A 220 -13.12 -2.63 -1.48
CA LEU A 220 -13.81 -3.27 -0.35
C LEU A 220 -14.81 -4.29 -0.91
N ARG A 221 -14.81 -5.51 -0.38
CA ARG A 221 -15.66 -6.63 -0.81
C ARG A 221 -16.25 -7.33 0.41
N SER A 222 -17.45 -7.87 0.25
CA SER A 222 -17.98 -8.85 1.21
C SER A 222 -17.09 -10.09 1.28
N PRO A 223 -17.02 -10.80 2.42
CA PRO A 223 -16.25 -12.04 2.55
C PRO A 223 -16.56 -13.05 1.43
N GLY A 224 -15.54 -13.79 0.98
CA GLY A 224 -15.70 -14.75 -0.09
C GLY A 224 -14.37 -15.40 -0.50
N ARG A 225 -14.38 -16.12 -1.62
CA ARG A 225 -13.21 -16.86 -2.12
C ARG A 225 -11.98 -16.00 -2.40
N TRP A 226 -12.17 -14.70 -2.63
CA TRP A 226 -11.10 -13.77 -2.91
C TRP A 226 -10.07 -13.68 -1.76
N GLN A 227 -10.46 -13.95 -0.51
CA GLN A 227 -9.55 -13.95 0.65
C GLN A 227 -8.50 -15.06 0.49
N GLN A 228 -8.94 -16.29 0.12
CA GLN A 228 -8.01 -17.39 -0.16
C GLN A 228 -7.17 -17.13 -1.43
N GLU A 229 -7.76 -16.54 -2.46
CA GLU A 229 -7.05 -16.18 -3.69
C GLU A 229 -5.93 -15.16 -3.41
N THR A 230 -6.18 -14.21 -2.51
CA THR A 230 -5.22 -13.20 -2.08
C THR A 230 -4.05 -13.84 -1.29
N LEU A 231 -4.34 -14.71 -0.32
CA LEU A 231 -3.33 -15.51 0.39
C LEU A 231 -2.51 -16.37 -0.57
N SER A 232 -3.18 -17.09 -1.47
CA SER A 232 -2.50 -17.94 -2.47
C SER A 232 -1.61 -17.13 -3.41
N ARG A 233 -1.95 -15.88 -3.69
CA ARG A 233 -1.12 -14.96 -4.49
C ARG A 233 0.16 -14.60 -3.74
N LEU A 234 0.05 -14.24 -2.45
CA LEU A 234 1.21 -13.96 -1.61
C LEU A 234 2.13 -15.17 -1.52
N HIS A 235 1.57 -16.36 -1.27
CA HIS A 235 2.33 -17.62 -1.21
C HIS A 235 3.12 -17.86 -2.50
N ARG A 236 2.44 -17.79 -3.66
CA ARG A 236 3.11 -17.94 -4.96
C ARG A 236 4.21 -16.91 -5.18
N SER A 237 4.01 -15.68 -4.70
CA SER A 237 5.04 -14.64 -4.78
C SER A 237 6.26 -14.97 -3.93
N LEU A 238 6.07 -15.46 -2.69
CA LEU A 238 7.15 -15.90 -1.80
C LEU A 238 7.91 -17.09 -2.40
N MET A 239 7.20 -18.13 -2.84
CA MET A 239 7.84 -19.28 -3.50
C MET A 239 8.67 -18.86 -4.71
N LYS A 240 8.11 -18.00 -5.57
CA LYS A 240 8.83 -17.51 -6.76
C LYS A 240 10.12 -16.77 -6.43
N ILE A 241 10.16 -15.96 -5.38
CA ILE A 241 11.39 -15.23 -5.02
C ILE A 241 12.44 -16.18 -4.42
N VAL A 242 12.02 -17.20 -3.67
CA VAL A 242 12.92 -18.25 -3.14
C VAL A 242 13.48 -19.10 -4.27
N ASP A 243 12.68 -19.47 -5.27
CA ASP A 243 13.16 -20.19 -6.46
C ASP A 243 14.23 -19.40 -7.23
N LEU A 244 14.15 -18.07 -7.20
CA LEU A 244 15.11 -17.16 -7.85
C LEU A 244 16.35 -16.90 -6.98
N ASP A 245 16.23 -16.92 -5.66
CA ASP A 245 17.31 -16.77 -4.71
C ASP A 245 17.12 -17.68 -3.49
N PRO A 246 17.67 -18.91 -3.51
CA PRO A 246 17.54 -19.88 -2.41
C PRO A 246 18.15 -19.43 -1.07
N ARG A 247 18.87 -18.31 -1.03
CA ARG A 247 19.42 -17.76 0.21
C ARG A 247 18.37 -17.05 1.05
N LEU A 248 17.18 -16.79 0.50
CA LEU A 248 16.09 -16.15 1.22
C LEU A 248 15.55 -17.06 2.34
N ASN A 249 15.36 -16.45 3.51
CA ASN A 249 14.90 -17.13 4.72
C ASN A 249 13.39 -17.31 4.72
N PHE A 250 12.87 -18.14 3.81
CA PHE A 250 11.48 -18.55 3.76
C PHE A 250 11.37 -20.06 3.47
N ARG A 251 10.69 -20.78 4.36
CA ARG A 251 10.52 -22.23 4.32
C ARG A 251 9.02 -22.57 4.34
N SER A 252 8.64 -23.79 3.98
CA SER A 252 7.23 -24.24 4.02
C SER A 252 6.59 -24.06 5.40
N GLY A 253 7.31 -24.35 6.47
CA GLY A 253 6.85 -24.15 7.84
C GLY A 253 6.49 -22.68 8.16
N ASN A 254 7.18 -21.71 7.56
CA ASN A 254 6.85 -20.31 7.75
C ASN A 254 5.47 -19.94 7.17
N TRP A 255 5.11 -20.55 6.05
CA TRP A 255 3.78 -20.39 5.47
C TRP A 255 2.68 -21.00 6.36
N GLU A 256 2.96 -22.17 6.94
CA GLU A 256 2.04 -22.83 7.87
C GLU A 256 1.80 -21.97 9.12
N GLN A 257 2.84 -21.37 9.67
CA GLN A 257 2.76 -20.43 10.79
C GLN A 257 1.97 -19.16 10.45
N LEU A 258 2.16 -18.61 9.25
CA LEU A 258 1.36 -17.48 8.77
C LEU A 258 -0.13 -17.86 8.69
N LEU A 259 -0.45 -19.03 8.15
CA LEU A 259 -1.83 -19.51 8.09
C LEU A 259 -2.40 -19.78 9.49
N GLU A 260 -1.59 -20.31 10.41
CA GLU A 260 -1.99 -20.51 11.81
C GLU A 260 -2.43 -19.17 12.43
N GLY A 261 -1.61 -18.12 12.33
CA GLY A 261 -1.95 -16.77 12.83
C GLY A 261 -3.23 -16.23 12.19
N TYR A 262 -3.35 -16.36 10.86
CA TYR A 262 -4.54 -15.94 10.12
C TYR A 262 -5.82 -16.62 10.63
N PHE A 263 -5.81 -17.95 10.77
CA PHE A 263 -6.99 -18.69 11.22
C PHE A 263 -7.27 -18.59 12.71
N ASN A 264 -6.26 -18.41 13.54
CA ASN A 264 -6.46 -18.16 14.99
C ASN A 264 -7.14 -16.80 15.20
N ALA A 265 -6.72 -15.75 14.51
CA ALA A 265 -7.40 -14.46 14.51
C ALA A 265 -8.86 -14.58 14.06
N SER A 266 -9.14 -15.43 13.05
CA SER A 266 -10.51 -15.65 12.55
C SER A 266 -11.44 -16.36 13.52
N ARG A 267 -10.92 -17.12 14.47
CA ARG A 267 -11.72 -17.80 15.51
C ARG A 267 -12.00 -16.91 16.72
N SER A 268 -11.22 -15.85 16.87
CA SER A 268 -11.28 -14.91 17.99
C SER A 268 -12.10 -13.66 17.65
N ALA A 269 -12.50 -13.45 16.41
CA ALA A 269 -13.29 -12.34 15.89
C ALA A 269 -14.78 -12.72 15.79
#